data_70def009e8a5eb1637ffee50369b610f
#
_entry.id   70def009e8a5eb1637ffee50369b610f
#
_cell.length_a   1.000
_cell.length_b   1.000
_cell.length_c   1.000
_cell.angle_alpha   90.00
_cell.angle_beta   90.00
_cell.angle_gamma   90.00
#
_symmetry.space_group_name_H-M   'P 1'
#
loop_
_entity.id
_entity.type
_entity.pdbx_description
1 polymer ?
#
loop_
_entity_poly.entity_id
_entity_poly.type
_entity_poly.pdbx_seq_one_letter_code
_entity_poly.pdbx_strand_id
1 'polypeptide(L)'
;MLERRKAAGEYPEADLVFVSPMRRCLETAEVLYPGQEPVVVEEFRECDFGLFEGKNYRELTGNVHYQAWIDSGGTLPFPEGESRGAFQDRCCAGLVRMAGICAEWERAEEKKGTGRRELRSACVVHGGTVMALLERFGTEGGDYYSYQCGSGQGYRCVAGGSPEEIGKGEIELSCIHPLVFSQDLS
;
A
#
# COMPACT_ATOMS: atom_id res chain seq x y z
N MET A 1 18.75 7.45 -3.36
CA MET A 1 18.52 6.43 -2.31
C MET A 1 17.93 5.15 -2.90
N LEU A 2 16.77 5.20 -3.56
CA LEU A 2 16.09 4.02 -4.16
C LEU A 2 16.97 3.22 -5.11
N GLU A 3 17.60 3.87 -6.09
CA GLU A 3 18.49 3.23 -7.08
C GLU A 3 19.64 2.46 -6.41
N ARG A 4 20.24 3.02 -5.36
CA ARG A 4 21.33 2.38 -4.62
C ARG A 4 20.85 1.12 -3.90
N ARG A 5 19.69 1.17 -3.22
CA ARG A 5 19.08 0.02 -2.56
C ARG A 5 18.65 -1.05 -3.57
N LYS A 6 18.10 -0.62 -4.73
CA LYS A 6 17.77 -1.56 -5.82
C LYS A 6 19.02 -2.26 -6.35
N ALA A 7 20.10 -1.52 -6.63
CA ALA A 7 21.37 -2.07 -7.08
C ALA A 7 22.02 -3.03 -6.05
N ALA A 8 21.77 -2.80 -4.76
CA ALA A 8 22.19 -3.70 -3.68
C ALA A 8 21.29 -4.94 -3.51
N GLY A 9 20.22 -5.10 -4.31
CA GLY A 9 19.29 -6.22 -4.20
C GLY A 9 18.40 -6.19 -2.95
N GLU A 10 18.21 -5.01 -2.34
CA GLU A 10 17.48 -4.85 -1.09
C GLU A 10 15.95 -4.87 -1.27
N TYR A 11 15.46 -4.72 -2.50
CA TYR A 11 14.04 -4.88 -2.82
C TYR A 11 13.78 -6.28 -3.42
N PRO A 12 12.71 -6.96 -2.99
CA PRO A 12 12.38 -8.27 -3.53
C PRO A 12 11.99 -8.18 -5.01
N GLU A 13 12.24 -9.24 -5.76
CA GLU A 13 11.71 -9.39 -7.11
C GLU A 13 10.20 -9.63 -7.06
N ALA A 14 9.51 -9.23 -8.13
CA ALA A 14 8.08 -9.41 -8.29
C ALA A 14 7.73 -9.93 -9.69
N ASP A 15 6.69 -10.74 -9.76
CA ASP A 15 6.10 -11.24 -11.01
C ASP A 15 5.03 -10.27 -11.53
N LEU A 16 4.33 -9.59 -10.61
CA LEU A 16 3.37 -8.54 -10.88
C LEU A 16 3.70 -7.29 -10.04
N VAL A 17 3.58 -6.13 -10.66
CA VAL A 17 3.76 -4.85 -9.98
C VAL A 17 2.46 -4.06 -10.05
N PHE A 18 1.94 -3.68 -8.90
CA PHE A 18 0.78 -2.81 -8.75
C PHE A 18 1.23 -1.44 -8.29
N VAL A 19 0.56 -0.39 -8.75
CA VAL A 19 1.00 0.98 -8.45
C VAL A 19 -0.17 1.93 -8.26
N SER A 20 -0.01 2.87 -7.32
CA SER A 20 -0.89 4.05 -7.23
C SER A 20 -0.79 4.88 -8.52
N PRO A 21 -1.88 5.51 -9.01
CA PRO A 21 -1.86 6.36 -10.19
C PRO A 21 -1.01 7.63 -10.01
N MET A 22 -0.56 7.94 -8.80
CA MET A 22 0.23 9.15 -8.54
C MET A 22 1.62 9.06 -9.15
N ARG A 23 2.05 10.12 -9.82
CA ARG A 23 3.31 10.21 -10.56
C ARG A 23 4.53 9.71 -9.75
N ARG A 24 4.63 10.09 -8.48
CA ARG A 24 5.73 9.65 -7.60
C ARG A 24 5.78 8.12 -7.41
N CYS A 25 4.63 7.45 -7.42
CA CYS A 25 4.58 5.99 -7.33
C CYS A 25 4.95 5.33 -8.66
N LEU A 26 4.50 5.87 -9.77
CA LEU A 26 4.86 5.40 -11.12
C LEU A 26 6.38 5.52 -11.34
N GLU A 27 6.98 6.67 -11.04
CA GLU A 27 8.42 6.89 -11.14
C GLU A 27 9.20 5.95 -10.19
N THR A 28 8.68 5.68 -8.99
CA THR A 28 9.28 4.71 -8.06
C THR A 28 9.20 3.30 -8.60
N ALA A 29 8.06 2.90 -9.16
CA ALA A 29 7.89 1.56 -9.76
C ALA A 29 8.87 1.35 -10.93
N GLU A 30 9.06 2.36 -11.79
CA GLU A 30 10.04 2.30 -12.89
C GLU A 30 11.48 2.08 -12.39
N VAL A 31 11.85 2.75 -11.29
CA VAL A 31 13.19 2.57 -10.68
C VAL A 31 13.33 1.17 -10.06
N LEU A 32 12.31 0.69 -9.35
CA LEU A 32 12.40 -0.58 -8.61
C LEU A 32 12.21 -1.80 -9.52
N TYR A 33 11.38 -1.70 -10.54
CA TYR A 33 10.98 -2.80 -11.43
C TYR A 33 11.11 -2.40 -12.91
N PRO A 34 12.31 -2.02 -13.37
CA PRO A 34 12.51 -1.52 -14.72
C PRO A 34 12.10 -2.56 -15.77
N GLY A 35 11.39 -2.09 -16.80
CA GLY A 35 10.92 -2.94 -17.89
C GLY A 35 9.71 -3.82 -17.57
N GLN A 36 9.12 -3.69 -16.38
CA GLN A 36 7.81 -4.26 -16.07
C GLN A 36 6.73 -3.19 -16.29
N GLU A 37 5.62 -3.58 -16.91
CA GLU A 37 4.45 -2.72 -17.04
C GLU A 37 3.58 -2.86 -15.78
N PRO A 38 3.51 -1.83 -14.92
CA PRO A 38 2.77 -1.96 -13.67
C PRO A 38 1.26 -1.84 -13.89
N VAL A 39 0.50 -2.59 -13.14
CA VAL A 39 -0.96 -2.48 -13.08
C VAL A 39 -1.34 -1.28 -12.22
N VAL A 40 -1.95 -0.27 -12.82
CA VAL A 40 -2.43 0.91 -12.09
C VAL A 40 -3.72 0.56 -11.34
N VAL A 41 -3.72 0.83 -10.03
CA VAL A 41 -4.87 0.64 -9.14
C VAL A 41 -5.32 2.03 -8.68
N GLU A 42 -6.40 2.53 -9.27
CA GLU A 42 -6.92 3.89 -8.99
C GLU A 42 -7.32 4.06 -7.52
N GLU A 43 -7.79 2.99 -6.91
CA GLU A 43 -8.17 2.93 -5.51
C GLU A 43 -6.99 3.19 -4.55
N PHE A 44 -5.75 3.06 -5.01
CA PHE A 44 -4.54 3.34 -4.23
C PHE A 44 -4.05 4.78 -4.32
N ARG A 45 -4.82 5.70 -4.90
CA ARG A 45 -4.53 7.13 -4.84
C ARG A 45 -4.33 7.57 -3.38
N GLU A 46 -3.42 8.52 -3.14
CA GLU A 46 -3.20 9.09 -1.80
C GLU A 46 -4.51 9.67 -1.22
N CYS A 47 -4.58 9.73 0.09
CA CYS A 47 -5.68 10.38 0.78
C CYS A 47 -5.84 11.82 0.29
N ASP A 48 -7.08 12.23 0.06
CA ASP A 48 -7.41 13.62 -0.24
C ASP A 48 -7.46 14.41 1.08
N PHE A 49 -6.42 15.20 1.31
CA PHE A 49 -6.30 16.04 2.50
C PHE A 49 -7.09 17.34 2.37
N GLY A 50 -7.80 17.57 1.26
CA GLY A 50 -8.62 18.73 1.02
C GLY A 50 -7.90 20.05 1.29
N LEU A 51 -8.45 20.92 2.13
CA LEU A 51 -7.84 22.22 2.48
C LEU A 51 -6.47 22.10 3.20
N PHE A 52 -6.08 20.91 3.64
CA PHE A 52 -4.78 20.68 4.27
C PHE A 52 -3.71 20.18 3.30
N GLU A 53 -4.07 19.96 2.03
CA GLU A 53 -3.15 19.49 1.00
C GLU A 53 -1.90 20.38 0.89
N GLY A 54 -0.72 19.75 0.86
CA GLY A 54 0.55 20.44 0.72
C GLY A 54 1.01 21.29 1.91
N LYS A 55 0.24 21.31 3.02
CA LYS A 55 0.57 22.09 4.23
C LYS A 55 1.16 21.21 5.32
N ASN A 56 2.13 21.75 6.02
CA ASN A 56 2.66 21.10 7.21
C ASN A 56 1.96 21.59 8.49
N TYR A 57 2.19 20.92 9.61
CA TYR A 57 1.56 21.22 10.89
C TYR A 57 1.78 22.67 11.38
N ARG A 58 2.92 23.30 11.01
CA ARG A 58 3.23 24.68 11.39
C ARG A 58 2.35 25.66 10.63
N GLU A 59 2.09 25.40 9.36
CA GLU A 59 1.23 26.21 8.50
C GLU A 59 -0.25 26.07 8.88
N LEU A 60 -0.60 24.93 9.48
CA LEU A 60 -1.95 24.66 9.97
C LEU A 60 -2.17 25.13 11.42
N THR A 61 -1.12 25.54 12.13
CA THR A 61 -1.23 26.06 13.51
C THR A 61 -2.15 27.27 13.54
N GLY A 62 -3.17 27.23 14.43
CA GLY A 62 -4.18 28.30 14.55
C GLY A 62 -5.36 28.18 13.57
N ASN A 63 -5.35 27.21 12.67
CA ASN A 63 -6.50 26.89 11.82
C ASN A 63 -7.57 26.15 12.63
N VAL A 64 -8.78 26.70 12.69
CA VAL A 64 -9.88 26.14 13.50
C VAL A 64 -10.31 24.75 13.04
N HIS A 65 -10.27 24.48 11.75
CA HIS A 65 -10.60 23.15 11.20
C HIS A 65 -9.52 22.13 11.53
N TYR A 66 -8.25 22.54 11.52
CA TYR A 66 -7.15 21.68 11.90
C TYR A 66 -7.20 21.34 13.39
N GLN A 67 -7.51 22.34 14.25
CA GLN A 67 -7.68 22.08 15.68
C GLN A 67 -8.84 21.12 15.93
N ALA A 68 -9.99 21.31 15.29
CA ALA A 68 -11.13 20.40 15.41
C ALA A 68 -10.78 18.98 14.95
N TRP A 69 -9.99 18.84 13.87
CA TRP A 69 -9.52 17.55 13.39
C TRP A 69 -8.59 16.87 14.41
N ILE A 70 -7.65 17.61 15.00
CA ILE A 70 -6.78 17.11 16.09
C ILE A 70 -7.60 16.68 17.31
N ASP A 71 -8.54 17.53 17.76
CA ASP A 71 -9.38 17.26 18.94
C ASP A 71 -10.27 16.04 18.75
N SER A 72 -10.62 15.71 17.51
CA SER A 72 -11.35 14.48 17.15
C SER A 72 -10.49 13.21 17.14
N GLY A 73 -9.18 13.34 17.35
CA GLY A 73 -8.24 12.22 17.15
C GLY A 73 -8.13 11.76 15.70
N GLY A 74 -8.36 12.65 14.73
CA GLY A 74 -8.30 12.36 13.29
C GLY A 74 -9.53 11.59 12.76
N THR A 75 -10.65 11.58 13.49
CA THR A 75 -11.88 10.90 13.08
C THR A 75 -12.77 11.75 12.17
N LEU A 76 -12.65 13.06 12.26
CA LEU A 76 -13.35 13.97 11.33
C LEU A 76 -12.75 13.87 9.93
N PRO A 77 -13.57 14.04 8.86
CA PRO A 77 -13.04 14.16 7.52
C PRO A 77 -12.14 15.39 7.39
N PHE A 78 -11.18 15.36 6.48
CA PHE A 78 -10.47 16.56 6.08
C PHE A 78 -11.47 17.56 5.45
N PRO A 79 -11.40 18.85 5.77
CA PRO A 79 -12.27 19.84 5.14
C PRO A 79 -12.10 19.81 3.61
N GLU A 80 -13.20 19.61 2.88
CA GLU A 80 -13.20 19.41 1.42
C GLU A 80 -12.37 18.21 0.92
N GLY A 81 -12.11 17.23 1.79
CA GLY A 81 -11.33 16.03 1.49
C GLY A 81 -11.98 14.76 2.00
N GLU A 82 -11.20 13.68 2.07
CA GLU A 82 -11.67 12.37 2.52
C GLU A 82 -11.72 12.26 4.05
N SER A 83 -12.61 11.41 4.56
CA SER A 83 -12.48 10.86 5.91
C SER A 83 -11.49 9.67 5.89
N ARG A 84 -10.88 9.38 7.06
CA ARG A 84 -10.05 8.19 7.22
C ARG A 84 -10.78 6.89 6.83
N GLY A 85 -12.07 6.78 7.19
CA GLY A 85 -12.89 5.61 6.84
C GLY A 85 -13.08 5.46 5.34
N ALA A 86 -13.46 6.54 4.64
CA ALA A 86 -13.64 6.52 3.19
C ALA A 86 -12.33 6.17 2.44
N PHE A 87 -11.21 6.74 2.90
CA PHE A 87 -9.89 6.41 2.37
C PHE A 87 -9.56 4.92 2.58
N GLN A 88 -9.76 4.40 3.79
CA GLN A 88 -9.50 2.99 4.10
C GLN A 88 -10.39 2.06 3.27
N ASP A 89 -11.69 2.34 3.18
CA ASP A 89 -12.62 1.52 2.38
C ASP A 89 -12.21 1.47 0.91
N ARG A 90 -11.77 2.61 0.35
CA ARG A 90 -11.26 2.68 -1.01
C ARG A 90 -9.98 1.86 -1.18
N CYS A 91 -9.03 1.96 -0.27
CA CYS A 91 -7.81 1.14 -0.29
C CYS A 91 -8.13 -0.35 -0.19
N CYS A 92 -9.10 -0.74 0.64
CA CYS A 92 -9.56 -2.12 0.76
C CYS A 92 -10.13 -2.65 -0.56
N ALA A 93 -10.95 -1.85 -1.25
CA ALA A 93 -11.47 -2.22 -2.58
C ALA A 93 -10.32 -2.42 -3.59
N GLY A 94 -9.27 -1.60 -3.52
CA GLY A 94 -8.06 -1.74 -4.33
C GLY A 94 -7.32 -3.07 -4.07
N LEU A 95 -7.20 -3.49 -2.80
CA LEU A 95 -6.57 -4.77 -2.45
C LEU A 95 -7.40 -5.96 -2.97
N VAL A 96 -8.72 -5.92 -2.86
CA VAL A 96 -9.60 -6.96 -3.40
C VAL A 96 -9.43 -7.08 -4.92
N ARG A 97 -9.38 -5.95 -5.63
CA ARG A 97 -9.11 -5.93 -7.07
C ARG A 97 -7.74 -6.51 -7.41
N MET A 98 -6.69 -6.10 -6.68
CA MET A 98 -5.33 -6.62 -6.83
C MET A 98 -5.31 -8.14 -6.63
N ALA A 99 -5.92 -8.65 -5.56
CA ALA A 99 -5.98 -10.07 -5.26
C ALA A 99 -6.73 -10.88 -6.33
N GLY A 100 -7.79 -10.31 -6.92
CA GLY A 100 -8.48 -10.90 -8.07
C GLY A 100 -7.56 -11.08 -9.28
N ILE A 101 -6.76 -10.06 -9.62
CA ILE A 101 -5.78 -10.11 -10.71
C ILE A 101 -4.69 -11.16 -10.42
N CYS A 102 -4.20 -11.24 -9.18
CA CYS A 102 -3.24 -12.26 -8.76
C CYS A 102 -3.81 -13.67 -8.96
N ALA A 103 -5.05 -13.91 -8.54
CA ALA A 103 -5.73 -15.20 -8.71
C ALA A 103 -5.96 -15.58 -10.19
N GLU A 104 -6.20 -14.61 -11.06
CA GLU A 104 -6.28 -14.83 -12.50
C GLU A 104 -4.94 -15.21 -13.10
N TRP A 105 -3.88 -14.55 -12.68
CA TRP A 105 -2.51 -14.87 -13.11
C TRP A 105 -2.11 -16.30 -12.68
N GLU A 106 -2.35 -16.67 -11.43
CA GLU A 106 -2.06 -18.03 -10.92
C GLU A 106 -2.79 -19.11 -11.72
N ARG A 107 -4.10 -18.90 -12.00
CA ARG A 107 -4.88 -19.81 -12.84
C ARG A 107 -4.33 -19.94 -14.27
N ALA A 108 -3.80 -18.85 -14.82
CA ALA A 108 -3.20 -18.87 -16.15
C ALA A 108 -1.87 -19.64 -16.16
N GLU A 109 -1.05 -19.49 -15.13
CA GLU A 109 0.22 -20.24 -15.00
C GLU A 109 -0.01 -21.74 -14.76
N GLU A 110 -0.99 -22.11 -13.94
CA GLU A 110 -1.37 -23.51 -13.74
C GLU A 110 -1.75 -24.21 -15.06
N LYS A 111 -2.49 -23.51 -15.93
CA LYS A 111 -2.88 -24.05 -17.26
C LYS A 111 -1.70 -24.24 -18.19
N LYS A 112 -0.60 -23.51 -18.03
CA LYS A 112 0.63 -23.68 -18.82
C LYS A 112 1.47 -24.89 -18.40
N GLY A 113 1.11 -25.54 -17.26
CA GLY A 113 1.83 -26.75 -16.78
C GLY A 113 3.23 -26.47 -16.25
N THR A 114 3.56 -25.23 -15.90
CA THR A 114 4.87 -24.81 -15.39
C THR A 114 5.13 -25.24 -13.93
N GLY A 115 4.17 -25.95 -13.32
CA GLY A 115 4.17 -26.26 -11.89
C GLY A 115 3.61 -25.11 -11.07
N ARG A 116 3.12 -25.39 -9.86
CA ARG A 116 2.63 -24.36 -8.94
C ARG A 116 3.82 -23.56 -8.42
N ARG A 117 3.97 -22.33 -8.89
CA ARG A 117 4.95 -21.38 -8.40
C ARG A 117 4.22 -20.34 -7.55
N GLU A 118 4.81 -20.03 -6.40
CA GLU A 118 4.32 -18.96 -5.54
C GLU A 118 4.43 -17.61 -6.27
N LEU A 119 3.31 -16.92 -6.42
CA LEU A 119 3.26 -15.58 -7.02
C LEU A 119 3.86 -14.55 -6.06
N ARG A 120 4.75 -13.74 -6.57
CA ARG A 120 5.30 -12.58 -5.88
C ARG A 120 4.74 -11.31 -6.51
N SER A 121 4.00 -10.54 -5.74
CA SER A 121 3.51 -9.24 -6.19
C SER A 121 4.12 -8.12 -5.37
N ALA A 122 4.41 -7.00 -6.03
CA ALA A 122 4.83 -5.77 -5.39
C ALA A 122 3.74 -4.71 -5.52
N CYS A 123 3.59 -3.87 -4.48
CA CYS A 123 2.64 -2.77 -4.47
C CYS A 123 3.37 -1.48 -4.13
N VAL A 124 3.45 -0.55 -5.07
CA VAL A 124 4.13 0.75 -4.90
C VAL A 124 3.08 1.81 -4.64
N VAL A 125 2.93 2.17 -3.37
CA VAL A 125 1.84 3.00 -2.86
C VAL A 125 2.33 4.04 -1.85
N HIS A 126 1.42 4.66 -1.13
CA HIS A 126 1.66 5.66 -0.11
C HIS A 126 1.68 5.07 1.29
N GLY A 127 2.34 5.75 2.22
CA GLY A 127 2.37 5.32 3.62
C GLY A 127 0.98 5.15 4.22
N GLY A 128 0.06 6.07 3.91
CA GLY A 128 -1.35 5.98 4.32
C GLY A 128 -2.03 4.70 3.81
N THR A 129 -1.81 4.34 2.55
CA THR A 129 -2.33 3.10 1.95
C THR A 129 -1.78 1.86 2.67
N VAL A 130 -0.48 1.83 2.96
CA VAL A 130 0.14 0.72 3.71
C VAL A 130 -0.51 0.57 5.08
N MET A 131 -0.63 1.67 5.83
CA MET A 131 -1.26 1.68 7.15
C MET A 131 -2.72 1.21 7.10
N ALA A 132 -3.50 1.69 6.12
CA ALA A 132 -4.90 1.34 5.95
C ALA A 132 -5.10 -0.17 5.67
N LEU A 133 -4.28 -0.74 4.79
CA LEU A 133 -4.38 -2.14 4.41
C LEU A 133 -3.93 -3.08 5.53
N LEU A 134 -2.81 -2.77 6.20
CA LEU A 134 -2.28 -3.62 7.26
C LEU A 134 -3.12 -3.56 8.54
N GLU A 135 -3.73 -2.40 8.87
CA GLU A 135 -4.70 -2.32 9.95
C GLU A 135 -5.94 -3.19 9.67
N ARG A 136 -6.44 -3.18 8.42
CA ARG A 136 -7.71 -3.85 8.08
C ARG A 136 -7.57 -5.35 7.89
N PHE A 137 -6.50 -5.80 7.24
CA PHE A 137 -6.31 -7.17 6.78
C PHE A 137 -5.20 -7.92 7.51
N GLY A 138 -4.39 -7.22 8.31
CA GLY A 138 -3.29 -7.84 9.05
C GLY A 138 -3.78 -8.73 10.19
N THR A 139 -3.26 -9.95 10.25
CA THR A 139 -3.61 -10.93 11.28
C THR A 139 -2.86 -10.71 12.61
N GLU A 140 -1.86 -9.83 12.64
CA GLU A 140 -0.98 -9.61 13.78
C GLU A 140 -1.51 -8.53 14.76
N GLY A 141 -2.62 -7.86 14.45
CA GLY A 141 -3.38 -7.00 15.38
C GLY A 141 -2.72 -5.66 15.69
N GLY A 142 -2.01 -5.06 14.75
CA GLY A 142 -1.50 -3.68 14.87
C GLY A 142 -2.58 -2.63 14.62
N ASP A 143 -2.46 -1.46 15.27
CA ASP A 143 -3.26 -0.29 14.93
C ASP A 143 -2.69 0.44 13.68
N TYR A 144 -3.46 1.40 13.14
CA TYR A 144 -3.11 2.15 11.93
C TYR A 144 -1.68 2.70 11.96
N TYR A 145 -1.29 3.37 13.02
CA TYR A 145 0.01 4.03 13.11
C TYR A 145 1.18 3.08 13.40
N SER A 146 0.89 1.85 13.86
CA SER A 146 1.92 0.80 14.05
C SER A 146 2.62 0.43 12.75
N TYR A 147 1.97 0.64 11.61
CA TYR A 147 2.49 0.31 10.28
C TYR A 147 3.07 1.52 9.54
N GLN A 148 3.38 2.60 10.24
CA GLN A 148 3.99 3.77 9.62
C GLN A 148 5.39 3.43 9.08
N CYS A 149 5.67 3.81 7.84
CA CYS A 149 6.96 3.63 7.20
C CYS A 149 7.40 4.88 6.43
N GLY A 150 8.70 5.05 6.27
CA GLY A 150 9.29 6.16 5.52
C GLY A 150 9.30 5.93 4.01
N SER A 151 9.68 6.96 3.26
CA SER A 151 9.80 6.87 1.80
C SER A 151 10.78 5.77 1.38
N GLY A 152 10.35 4.92 0.47
CA GLY A 152 11.12 3.76 -0.01
C GLY A 152 11.27 2.65 1.02
N GLN A 153 10.50 2.69 2.09
CA GLN A 153 10.31 1.59 3.05
C GLN A 153 8.96 0.94 2.82
N GLY A 154 8.71 -0.18 3.48
CA GLY A 154 7.45 -0.91 3.39
C GLY A 154 7.51 -2.23 4.13
N TYR A 155 6.58 -3.10 3.82
CA TYR A 155 6.42 -4.40 4.48
C TYR A 155 6.36 -5.52 3.45
N ARG A 156 6.77 -6.69 3.88
CA ARG A 156 6.53 -7.95 3.21
C ARG A 156 5.51 -8.73 4.03
N CYS A 157 4.54 -9.33 3.37
CA CYS A 157 3.54 -10.19 3.98
C CYS A 157 3.15 -11.33 3.04
N VAL A 158 2.42 -12.29 3.58
CA VAL A 158 1.79 -13.37 2.82
C VAL A 158 0.29 -13.05 2.75
N ALA A 159 -0.24 -12.99 1.54
CA ALA A 159 -1.67 -12.83 1.31
C ALA A 159 -2.34 -14.21 1.25
N GLY A 160 -3.34 -14.43 2.08
CA GLY A 160 -4.17 -15.62 2.13
C GLY A 160 -5.62 -15.33 1.75
N GLY A 161 -6.35 -16.37 1.41
CA GLY A 161 -7.76 -16.36 1.04
C GLY A 161 -8.02 -17.24 -0.19
N SER A 162 -9.13 -17.97 -0.16
CA SER A 162 -9.61 -18.66 -1.36
C SER A 162 -10.17 -17.65 -2.38
N PRO A 163 -10.29 -18.01 -3.67
CA PRO A 163 -10.89 -17.12 -4.67
C PRO A 163 -12.31 -16.62 -4.31
N GLU A 164 -13.07 -17.43 -3.54
CA GLU A 164 -14.39 -17.05 -3.08
C GLU A 164 -14.32 -16.02 -1.94
N GLU A 165 -13.43 -16.21 -0.97
CA GLU A 165 -13.16 -15.30 0.13
C GLU A 165 -12.64 -13.97 -0.38
N ILE A 166 -11.68 -13.99 -1.31
CA ILE A 166 -11.15 -12.80 -1.97
C ILE A 166 -12.27 -12.01 -2.66
N GLY A 167 -13.18 -12.69 -3.38
CA GLY A 167 -14.33 -12.07 -4.04
C GLY A 167 -15.31 -11.40 -3.06
N LYS A 168 -15.33 -11.83 -1.80
CA LYS A 168 -16.11 -11.23 -0.69
C LYS A 168 -15.32 -10.16 0.08
N GLY A 169 -14.05 -9.95 -0.25
CA GLY A 169 -13.14 -9.06 0.49
C GLY A 169 -12.58 -9.69 1.78
N GLU A 170 -12.70 -11.00 1.93
CA GLU A 170 -12.15 -11.78 3.04
C GLU A 170 -10.71 -12.17 2.69
N ILE A 171 -9.79 -11.23 2.83
CA ILE A 171 -8.35 -11.39 2.58
C ILE A 171 -7.65 -11.31 3.94
N GLU A 172 -6.64 -12.15 4.15
CA GLU A 172 -5.77 -12.08 5.31
C GLU A 172 -4.34 -11.76 4.88
N LEU A 173 -3.70 -10.82 5.56
CA LEU A 173 -2.27 -10.50 5.43
C LEU A 173 -1.55 -10.99 6.68
N SER A 174 -0.71 -12.00 6.52
CA SER A 174 0.03 -12.63 7.60
C SER A 174 1.56 -12.55 7.38
N CYS A 175 2.35 -12.91 8.36
CA CYS A 175 3.81 -12.83 8.30
C CYS A 175 4.28 -11.43 7.90
N ILE A 176 3.74 -10.40 8.56
CA ILE A 176 4.00 -9.00 8.27
C ILE A 176 5.38 -8.61 8.84
N HIS A 177 6.35 -8.37 7.97
CA HIS A 177 7.69 -7.96 8.34
C HIS A 177 8.10 -6.69 7.61
N PRO A 178 8.69 -5.69 8.29
CA PRO A 178 9.24 -4.53 7.61
C PRO A 178 10.37 -4.95 6.65
N LEU A 179 10.50 -4.23 5.54
CA LEU A 179 11.67 -4.34 4.69
C LEU A 179 12.86 -3.75 5.44
N VAL A 180 13.90 -4.58 5.64
CA VAL A 180 15.13 -4.17 6.34
C VAL A 180 16.19 -3.82 5.29
N PHE A 181 16.80 -2.67 5.43
CA PHE A 181 17.86 -2.19 4.55
C PHE A 181 19.18 -2.15 5.30
N SER A 182 20.27 -2.41 4.61
CA SER A 182 21.62 -2.51 5.21
C SER A 182 22.05 -1.25 5.97
N GLN A 183 21.45 -0.09 5.70
CA GLN A 183 21.74 1.16 6.41
C GLN A 183 20.94 1.34 7.71
N ASP A 184 19.90 0.54 7.92
CA ASP A 184 19.10 0.59 9.13
C ASP A 184 19.73 -0.27 10.25
N LEU A 185 20.86 -0.94 9.96
CA LEU A 185 21.60 -1.82 10.87
C LEU A 185 22.86 -1.19 11.46
N SER A 186 23.10 0.11 11.24
CA SER A 186 24.29 0.84 11.70
C SER A 186 23.98 1.85 12.80
#